data_78192bd08c6a9007472c0656dc1413af
#
_entry.id   78192bd08c6a9007472c0656dc1413af
#
_cell.length_a   1.000
_cell.length_b   1.000
_cell.length_c   1.000
_cell.angle_alpha   90.00
_cell.angle_beta   90.00
_cell.angle_gamma   90.00
#
_symmetry.space_group_name_H-M   'P 1'
#
loop_
_entity.id
_entity.type
_entity.pdbx_description
1 polymer ?
#
loop_
_entity_poly.entity_id
_entity_poly.type
_entity_poly.pdbx_seq_one_letter_code
_entity_poly.pdbx_strand_id
1 'polypeptide(L)'
;SYIYIIDDLVFFCTGLLLLYLFVMAIASHFKHITYPKAQKEYGCAILVPEGSILPDVYKEEEYEFITYSDLYQAINSLDQERYDLVLFLSNTACALSPQLLNKIYNAYDAGVQVIQLHTIVENRKGIRNRFRAIREEIKNSLCRAGNTQFGLSSNLLGTNMAIDLKWLQKNMKSSKTNIERKLFRQNIYIDYLPDVIVYCQSAPACPYRKRIRKTTSYLLPSIFEGNW
;
A
#
# COMPACT_ATOMS: atom_id res chain seq x y z
N SER A 1 28.32 31.38 -19.25
CA SER A 1 28.91 30.86 -18.01
C SER A 1 28.16 29.61 -17.60
N TYR A 2 28.84 28.53 -17.23
CA TYR A 2 28.26 27.22 -16.85
C TYR A 2 27.27 27.33 -15.67
N ILE A 3 27.41 28.32 -14.81
CA ILE A 3 26.53 28.55 -13.64
C ILE A 3 25.12 28.85 -14.08
N TYR A 4 24.90 29.67 -15.09
CA TYR A 4 23.55 30.00 -15.60
C TYR A 4 22.86 28.78 -16.23
N ILE A 5 23.63 27.93 -16.92
CA ILE A 5 23.08 26.69 -17.51
C ILE A 5 22.60 25.73 -16.43
N ILE A 6 23.35 25.62 -15.33
CA ILE A 6 22.98 24.76 -14.20
C ILE A 6 21.73 25.32 -13.51
N ASP A 7 21.66 26.63 -13.32
CA ASP A 7 20.53 27.32 -12.70
C ASP A 7 19.25 27.13 -13.53
N ASP A 8 19.33 27.39 -14.84
CA ASP A 8 18.22 27.16 -15.77
C ASP A 8 17.76 25.69 -15.77
N LEU A 9 18.69 24.73 -15.73
CA LEU A 9 18.38 23.31 -15.68
C LEU A 9 17.65 22.94 -14.38
N VAL A 10 18.15 23.43 -13.25
CA VAL A 10 17.52 23.20 -11.93
C VAL A 10 16.12 23.80 -11.89
N PHE A 11 15.96 25.04 -12.39
CA PHE A 11 14.67 25.70 -12.48
C PHE A 11 13.68 24.91 -13.34
N PHE A 12 14.11 24.47 -14.52
CA PHE A 12 13.28 23.67 -15.43
C PHE A 12 12.87 22.32 -14.81
N CYS A 13 13.83 21.59 -14.21
CA CYS A 13 13.54 20.32 -13.54
C CYS A 13 12.59 20.50 -12.36
N THR A 14 12.77 21.57 -11.59
CA THR A 14 11.87 21.89 -10.46
C THR A 14 10.47 22.24 -10.97
N GLY A 15 10.36 23.01 -12.04
CA GLY A 15 9.08 23.34 -12.68
C GLY A 15 8.33 22.08 -13.17
N LEU A 16 9.03 21.17 -13.83
CA LEU A 16 8.45 19.89 -14.27
C LEU A 16 7.98 19.03 -13.09
N LEU A 17 8.76 18.99 -12.01
CA LEU A 17 8.38 18.26 -10.80
C LEU A 17 7.12 18.84 -10.17
N LEU A 18 7.04 20.16 -10.05
CA LEU A 18 5.86 20.85 -9.51
C LEU A 18 4.63 20.62 -10.38
N LEU A 19 4.77 20.68 -11.70
CA LEU A 19 3.69 20.37 -12.63
C LEU A 19 3.21 18.92 -12.47
N TYR A 20 4.13 17.97 -12.39
CA TYR A 20 3.81 16.57 -12.14
C TYR A 20 3.02 16.39 -10.84
N LEU A 21 3.49 16.98 -9.73
CA LEU A 21 2.81 16.89 -8.44
C LEU A 21 1.41 17.54 -8.48
N PHE A 22 1.27 18.65 -9.20
CA PHE A 22 -0.01 19.32 -9.38
C PHE A 22 -1.00 18.47 -10.18
N VAL A 23 -0.57 17.86 -11.28
CA VAL A 23 -1.40 16.93 -12.08
C VAL A 23 -1.83 15.73 -11.25
N MET A 24 -0.92 15.14 -10.46
CA MET A 24 -1.25 14.01 -9.57
C MET A 24 -2.22 14.41 -8.46
N ALA A 25 -2.08 15.61 -7.91
CA ALA A 25 -3.02 16.13 -6.91
C ALA A 25 -4.43 16.30 -7.49
N ILE A 26 -4.55 16.83 -8.69
CA ILE A 26 -5.84 16.93 -9.38
C ILE A 26 -6.40 15.54 -9.67
N ALA A 27 -5.61 14.62 -10.21
CA ALA A 27 -6.04 13.28 -10.53
C ALA A 27 -6.57 12.53 -9.30
N SER A 28 -5.99 12.75 -8.13
CA SER A 28 -6.42 12.10 -6.89
C SER A 28 -7.86 12.47 -6.44
N HIS A 29 -8.43 13.53 -6.99
CA HIS A 29 -9.80 13.97 -6.69
C HIS A 29 -10.84 13.34 -7.61
N PHE A 30 -10.43 12.68 -8.69
CA PHE A 30 -11.38 11.95 -9.52
C PHE A 30 -11.88 10.70 -8.82
N LYS A 31 -13.13 10.32 -9.11
CA LYS A 31 -13.77 9.16 -8.51
C LYS A 31 -13.04 7.89 -8.92
N HIS A 32 -12.64 7.09 -7.95
CA HIS A 32 -12.05 5.78 -8.18
C HIS A 32 -13.05 4.79 -8.75
N ILE A 33 -12.52 3.79 -9.46
CA ILE A 33 -13.31 2.68 -10.00
C ILE A 33 -13.95 1.92 -8.84
N THR A 34 -15.25 1.71 -8.92
CA THR A 34 -15.99 0.85 -8.00
C THR A 34 -16.10 -0.53 -8.63
N TYR A 35 -15.62 -1.55 -7.95
CA TYR A 35 -15.70 -2.93 -8.43
C TYR A 35 -17.11 -3.50 -8.25
N PRO A 36 -17.59 -4.33 -9.18
CA PRO A 36 -18.85 -5.04 -9.02
C PRO A 36 -18.77 -5.99 -7.82
N LYS A 37 -19.93 -6.38 -7.29
CA LYS A 37 -19.98 -7.34 -6.20
C LYS A 37 -19.38 -8.67 -6.64
N ALA A 38 -18.50 -9.23 -5.80
CA ALA A 38 -17.87 -10.53 -6.03
C ALA A 38 -18.95 -11.62 -6.23
N GLN A 39 -18.71 -12.50 -7.18
CA GLN A 39 -19.61 -13.62 -7.50
C GLN A 39 -19.26 -14.88 -6.69
N LYS A 40 -18.07 -14.91 -6.10
CA LYS A 40 -17.57 -16.04 -5.30
C LYS A 40 -17.28 -15.59 -3.87
N GLU A 41 -17.33 -16.55 -2.97
CA GLU A 41 -16.82 -16.38 -1.61
C GLU A 41 -15.31 -16.61 -1.62
N TYR A 42 -14.57 -15.73 -0.98
CA TYR A 42 -13.13 -15.79 -0.85
C TYR A 42 -12.72 -15.85 0.62
N GLY A 43 -11.66 -16.60 0.90
CA GLY A 43 -11.06 -16.65 2.24
C GLY A 43 -9.94 -15.63 2.36
N CYS A 44 -9.92 -14.85 3.44
CA CYS A 44 -8.84 -13.91 3.74
C CYS A 44 -8.24 -14.14 5.12
N ALA A 45 -6.96 -14.47 5.17
CA ALA A 45 -6.20 -14.53 6.42
C ALA A 45 -5.63 -13.15 6.75
N ILE A 46 -5.95 -12.62 7.93
CA ILE A 46 -5.48 -11.30 8.37
C ILE A 46 -4.26 -11.49 9.28
N LEU A 47 -3.10 -11.14 8.77
CA LEU A 47 -1.83 -11.26 9.50
C LEU A 47 -1.53 -10.00 10.31
N VAL A 48 -1.35 -10.19 11.62
CA VAL A 48 -1.04 -9.11 12.57
C VAL A 48 0.26 -9.48 13.31
N PRO A 49 1.23 -8.56 13.41
CA PRO A 49 2.47 -8.82 14.16
C PRO A 49 2.19 -9.18 15.62
N GLU A 50 2.96 -10.10 16.17
CA GLU A 50 2.87 -10.49 17.58
C GLU A 50 3.02 -9.27 18.51
N GLY A 51 2.25 -9.24 19.59
CA GLY A 51 2.20 -8.12 20.54
C GLY A 51 1.38 -6.92 20.06
N SER A 52 0.72 -7.00 18.91
CA SER A 52 -0.22 -5.97 18.46
C SER A 52 -1.57 -6.14 19.16
N ILE A 53 -2.24 -5.00 19.38
CA ILE A 53 -3.65 -5.00 19.79
C ILE A 53 -4.48 -5.24 18.53
N LEU A 54 -5.43 -6.17 18.62
CA LEU A 54 -6.35 -6.41 17.50
C LEU A 54 -7.20 -5.16 17.25
N PRO A 55 -7.39 -4.76 15.99
CA PRO A 55 -8.19 -3.60 15.67
C PRO A 55 -9.68 -3.84 15.94
N ASP A 56 -10.41 -2.76 16.18
CA ASP A 56 -11.86 -2.79 16.23
C ASP A 56 -12.43 -3.15 14.86
N VAL A 57 -13.37 -4.07 14.85
CA VAL A 57 -13.98 -4.62 13.64
C VAL A 57 -15.49 -4.57 13.69
N TYR A 58 -16.12 -4.54 12.54
CA TYR A 58 -17.57 -4.59 12.41
C TYR A 58 -18.05 -6.04 12.49
N LYS A 59 -19.17 -6.28 13.21
CA LYS A 59 -19.75 -7.62 13.40
C LYS A 59 -20.34 -8.24 12.13
N GLU A 60 -20.51 -7.45 11.10
CA GLU A 60 -21.11 -7.87 9.83
C GLU A 60 -20.17 -8.70 8.94
N GLU A 61 -18.89 -8.75 9.28
CA GLU A 61 -17.87 -9.49 8.54
C GLU A 61 -17.15 -10.46 9.48
N GLU A 62 -16.82 -11.64 8.98
CA GLU A 62 -15.98 -12.60 9.69
C GLU A 62 -14.51 -12.27 9.46
N TYR A 63 -13.83 -11.82 10.52
CA TYR A 63 -12.42 -11.49 10.49
C TYR A 63 -11.61 -12.61 11.14
N GLU A 64 -10.71 -13.22 10.39
CA GLU A 64 -9.82 -14.25 10.90
C GLU A 64 -8.41 -13.70 11.11
N PHE A 65 -8.09 -13.33 12.35
CA PHE A 65 -6.80 -12.77 12.73
C PHE A 65 -5.80 -13.85 13.09
N ILE A 66 -4.63 -13.80 12.46
CA ILE A 66 -3.51 -14.71 12.71
C ILE A 66 -2.31 -13.86 13.14
N THR A 67 -1.82 -14.08 14.36
CA THR A 67 -0.62 -13.42 14.88
C THR A 67 0.65 -14.12 14.42
N TYR A 68 1.68 -13.38 14.09
CA TYR A 68 2.95 -13.94 13.65
C TYR A 68 4.16 -13.24 14.28
N SER A 69 5.19 -14.03 14.58
CA SER A 69 6.53 -13.55 14.93
C SER A 69 7.45 -13.54 13.70
N ASP A 70 7.40 -14.59 12.86
CA ASP A 70 8.06 -14.65 11.56
C ASP A 70 7.04 -14.67 10.42
N LEU A 71 7.08 -13.63 9.60
CA LEU A 71 6.15 -13.44 8.49
C LEU A 71 6.27 -14.55 7.42
N TYR A 72 7.48 -15.01 7.14
CA TYR A 72 7.72 -16.04 6.13
C TYR A 72 7.13 -17.39 6.55
N GLN A 73 7.33 -17.77 7.80
CA GLN A 73 6.76 -19.00 8.34
C GLN A 73 5.24 -18.93 8.38
N ALA A 74 4.67 -17.81 8.83
CA ALA A 74 3.23 -17.61 8.88
C ALA A 74 2.60 -17.75 7.50
N ILE A 75 3.15 -17.12 6.47
CA ILE A 75 2.60 -17.21 5.11
C ILE A 75 2.66 -18.65 4.59
N ASN A 76 3.77 -19.35 4.79
CA ASN A 76 3.91 -20.73 4.28
C ASN A 76 3.06 -21.76 5.05
N SER A 77 2.63 -21.44 6.27
CA SER A 77 1.72 -22.30 7.05
C SER A 77 0.25 -22.15 6.68
N LEU A 78 -0.10 -21.11 5.88
CA LEU A 78 -1.48 -20.90 5.44
C LEU A 78 -1.89 -21.92 4.38
N ASP A 79 -3.10 -22.43 4.56
CA ASP A 79 -3.72 -23.36 3.63
C ASP A 79 -4.32 -22.61 2.42
N GLN A 80 -3.88 -22.99 1.21
CA GLN A 80 -4.38 -22.42 -0.04
C GLN A 80 -5.80 -22.87 -0.41
N GLU A 81 -6.33 -23.91 0.21
CA GLU A 81 -7.72 -24.34 0.01
C GLU A 81 -8.68 -23.49 0.85
N ARG A 82 -8.20 -22.96 1.99
CA ARG A 82 -8.99 -22.13 2.90
C ARG A 82 -8.88 -20.64 2.60
N TYR A 83 -7.69 -20.18 2.18
CA TYR A 83 -7.43 -18.77 1.98
C TYR A 83 -6.97 -18.47 0.56
N ASP A 84 -7.62 -17.49 -0.05
CA ASP A 84 -7.23 -16.94 -1.35
C ASP A 84 -6.31 -15.71 -1.19
N LEU A 85 -6.56 -14.92 -0.16
CA LEU A 85 -5.91 -13.64 0.11
C LEU A 85 -5.25 -13.60 1.49
N VAL A 86 -4.20 -12.80 1.58
CA VAL A 86 -3.57 -12.41 2.84
C VAL A 86 -3.62 -10.91 2.99
N LEU A 87 -4.23 -10.44 4.07
CA LEU A 87 -4.24 -9.04 4.47
C LEU A 87 -3.19 -8.80 5.55
N PHE A 88 -2.22 -7.96 5.26
CA PHE A 88 -1.20 -7.52 6.22
C PHE A 88 -1.67 -6.27 6.93
N LEU A 89 -1.79 -6.32 8.24
CA LEU A 89 -2.03 -5.12 9.04
C LEU A 89 -0.76 -4.64 9.75
N SER A 90 -0.70 -3.35 10.02
CA SER A 90 0.35 -2.78 10.84
C SER A 90 0.08 -3.07 12.32
N ASN A 91 1.13 -3.14 13.13
CA ASN A 91 1.01 -3.28 14.58
C ASN A 91 0.32 -2.09 15.29
N THR A 92 0.05 -1.02 14.57
CA THR A 92 -0.61 0.19 15.06
C THR A 92 -2.03 0.35 14.53
N ALA A 93 -2.57 -0.66 13.83
CA ALA A 93 -3.95 -0.62 13.38
C ALA A 93 -4.90 -0.60 14.60
N CYS A 94 -5.86 0.30 14.61
CA CYS A 94 -6.80 0.49 15.71
C CYS A 94 -8.26 0.24 15.33
N ALA A 95 -8.62 0.47 14.06
CA ALA A 95 -9.94 0.18 13.55
C ALA A 95 -9.90 -0.10 12.03
N LEU A 96 -10.85 -0.88 11.56
CA LEU A 96 -11.07 -1.16 10.13
C LEU A 96 -12.37 -0.49 9.69
N SER A 97 -12.43 -0.06 8.43
CA SER A 97 -13.68 0.50 7.87
C SER A 97 -14.72 -0.60 7.67
N PRO A 98 -16.03 -0.26 7.65
CA PRO A 98 -17.08 -1.23 7.36
C PRO A 98 -16.96 -1.79 5.94
N GLN A 99 -17.37 -3.03 5.77
CA GLN A 99 -17.32 -3.76 4.49
C GLN A 99 -15.91 -3.85 3.87
N LEU A 100 -14.87 -3.84 4.71
CA LEU A 100 -13.47 -3.88 4.26
C LEU A 100 -13.19 -5.13 3.44
N LEU A 101 -13.53 -6.32 3.97
CA LEU A 101 -13.30 -7.59 3.28
C LEU A 101 -14.13 -7.69 2.00
N ASN A 102 -15.40 -7.29 2.03
CA ASN A 102 -16.27 -7.31 0.87
C ASN A 102 -15.70 -6.45 -0.28
N LYS A 103 -15.17 -5.27 0.03
CA LYS A 103 -14.56 -4.39 -0.99
C LYS A 103 -13.26 -4.99 -1.55
N ILE A 104 -12.45 -5.64 -0.71
CA ILE A 104 -11.24 -6.36 -1.14
C ILE A 104 -11.63 -7.52 -2.06
N TYR A 105 -12.63 -8.33 -1.69
CA TYR A 105 -13.11 -9.45 -2.50
C TYR A 105 -13.65 -8.99 -3.85
N ASN A 106 -14.37 -7.88 -3.91
CA ASN A 106 -14.87 -7.30 -5.15
C ASN A 106 -13.73 -6.94 -6.11
N ALA A 107 -12.67 -6.33 -5.61
CA ALA A 107 -11.49 -6.01 -6.41
C ALA A 107 -10.73 -7.27 -6.85
N TYR A 108 -10.60 -8.24 -5.96
CA TYR A 108 -9.94 -9.51 -6.24
C TYR A 108 -10.68 -10.34 -7.29
N ASP A 109 -12.01 -10.42 -7.20
CA ASP A 109 -12.87 -11.11 -8.19
C ASP A 109 -12.77 -10.45 -9.58
N ALA A 110 -12.54 -9.14 -9.62
CA ALA A 110 -12.27 -8.40 -10.85
C ALA A 110 -10.84 -8.61 -11.41
N GLY A 111 -10.01 -9.42 -10.75
CA GLY A 111 -8.67 -9.79 -11.22
C GLY A 111 -7.52 -8.99 -10.59
N VAL A 112 -7.78 -8.16 -9.58
CA VAL A 112 -6.73 -7.41 -8.87
C VAL A 112 -6.06 -8.31 -7.84
N GLN A 113 -4.80 -8.67 -8.07
CA GLN A 113 -4.06 -9.59 -7.19
C GLN A 113 -3.41 -8.90 -5.99
N VAL A 114 -3.18 -7.60 -6.07
CA VAL A 114 -2.50 -6.82 -5.03
C VAL A 114 -3.21 -5.50 -4.80
N ILE A 115 -3.61 -5.27 -3.57
CA ILE A 115 -4.41 -4.13 -3.18
C ILE A 115 -3.73 -3.40 -2.02
N GLN A 116 -3.44 -2.13 -2.20
CA GLN A 116 -3.00 -1.24 -1.12
C GLN A 116 -4.22 -0.54 -0.52
N LEU A 117 -4.37 -0.62 0.79
CA LEU A 117 -5.48 0.03 1.50
C LEU A 117 -5.11 1.46 1.90
N HIS A 118 -6.14 2.27 2.09
CA HIS A 118 -6.01 3.63 2.58
C HIS A 118 -5.66 3.61 4.08
N THR A 119 -4.56 4.22 4.46
CA THR A 119 -4.13 4.30 5.86
C THR A 119 -4.34 5.71 6.39
N ILE A 120 -5.16 5.84 7.43
CA ILE A 120 -5.36 7.11 8.15
C ILE A 120 -4.63 7.06 9.49
N VAL A 121 -3.83 8.07 9.77
CA VAL A 121 -3.13 8.22 11.06
C VAL A 121 -3.96 9.12 11.96
N GLU A 122 -4.50 8.55 13.04
CA GLU A 122 -5.37 9.25 13.99
C GLU A 122 -4.58 10.10 14.98
N ASN A 123 -3.47 9.60 15.49
CA ASN A 123 -2.68 10.34 16.47
C ASN A 123 -1.95 11.54 15.82
N ARG A 124 -2.54 12.71 15.96
CA ARG A 124 -2.00 13.99 15.48
C ARG A 124 -1.46 14.86 16.62
N LYS A 125 -1.27 14.30 17.83
CA LYS A 125 -0.72 15.03 18.97
C LYS A 125 0.77 15.29 18.78
N GLY A 126 1.18 16.55 18.90
CA GLY A 126 2.56 16.99 18.72
C GLY A 126 3.00 17.14 17.25
N ILE A 127 3.99 17.99 17.03
CA ILE A 127 4.46 18.40 15.70
C ILE A 127 4.93 17.19 14.86
N ARG A 128 5.67 16.27 15.46
CA ARG A 128 6.20 15.08 14.74
C ARG A 128 5.09 14.18 14.22
N ASN A 129 4.03 13.95 15.00
CA ASN A 129 2.92 13.09 14.60
C ASN A 129 2.07 13.79 13.53
N ARG A 130 1.88 15.12 13.63
CA ARG A 130 1.21 15.90 12.57
C ARG A 130 1.95 15.78 11.24
N PHE A 131 3.27 15.97 11.23
CA PHE A 131 4.07 15.80 10.01
C PHE A 131 4.02 14.39 9.44
N ARG A 132 3.98 13.35 10.30
CA ARG A 132 3.82 11.97 9.85
C ARG A 132 2.45 11.73 9.22
N ALA A 133 1.38 12.24 9.84
CA ALA A 133 0.03 12.13 9.31
C ALA A 133 -0.10 12.85 7.96
N ILE A 134 0.35 14.10 7.87
CA ILE A 134 0.34 14.89 6.61
C ILE A 134 1.13 14.16 5.52
N ARG A 135 2.31 13.64 5.84
CA ARG A 135 3.11 12.90 4.87
C ARG A 135 2.41 11.63 4.38
N GLU A 136 1.66 10.94 5.23
CA GLU A 136 0.91 9.76 4.82
C GLU A 136 -0.26 10.14 3.92
N GLU A 137 -0.96 11.24 4.21
CA GLU A 137 -2.03 11.77 3.35
C GLU A 137 -1.50 12.23 1.97
N ILE A 138 -0.35 12.88 1.94
CA ILE A 138 0.32 13.24 0.67
C ILE A 138 0.63 11.98 -0.15
N LYS A 139 1.10 10.91 0.47
CA LYS A 139 1.35 9.65 -0.23
C LYS A 139 0.06 8.98 -0.71
N ASN A 140 -0.99 8.98 0.12
CA ASN A 140 -2.29 8.45 -0.25
C ASN A 140 -2.82 9.17 -1.50
N SER A 141 -2.71 10.49 -1.53
CA SER A 141 -3.17 11.31 -2.65
C SER A 141 -2.25 11.19 -3.87
N LEU A 142 -0.99 11.59 -3.76
CA LEU A 142 -0.11 11.73 -4.93
C LEU A 142 0.44 10.39 -5.44
N CYS A 143 0.93 9.53 -4.53
CA CYS A 143 1.65 8.32 -4.93
C CYS A 143 0.76 7.09 -5.07
N ARG A 144 -0.47 7.12 -4.56
CA ARG A 144 -1.40 5.99 -4.64
C ARG A 144 -2.60 6.36 -5.49
N ALA A 145 -3.47 7.24 -5.00
CA ALA A 145 -4.66 7.65 -5.72
C ALA A 145 -4.34 8.28 -7.08
N GLY A 146 -3.41 9.22 -7.15
CA GLY A 146 -3.00 9.85 -8.40
C GLY A 146 -2.44 8.86 -9.41
N ASN A 147 -1.56 7.95 -8.98
CA ASN A 147 -0.99 6.94 -9.87
C ASN A 147 -2.06 6.02 -10.46
N THR A 148 -2.96 5.48 -9.64
CA THR A 148 -3.98 4.55 -10.11
C THR A 148 -4.98 5.19 -11.06
N GLN A 149 -5.24 6.49 -10.95
CA GLN A 149 -6.07 7.23 -11.92
C GLN A 149 -5.46 7.28 -13.33
N PHE A 150 -4.14 7.26 -13.42
CA PHE A 150 -3.43 7.18 -14.71
C PHE A 150 -3.15 5.73 -15.17
N GLY A 151 -3.72 4.72 -14.50
CA GLY A 151 -3.45 3.32 -14.80
C GLY A 151 -2.04 2.86 -14.39
N LEU A 152 -1.34 3.66 -13.58
CA LEU A 152 -0.06 3.30 -13.00
C LEU A 152 -0.26 2.51 -11.70
N SER A 153 0.67 1.63 -11.38
CA SER A 153 0.64 0.89 -10.12
C SER A 153 0.78 1.81 -8.91
N SER A 154 0.00 1.53 -7.87
CA SER A 154 0.16 2.16 -6.56
C SER A 154 1.46 1.74 -5.90
N ASN A 155 1.99 2.57 -5.01
CA ASN A 155 3.11 2.21 -4.16
C ASN A 155 2.66 1.35 -2.98
N LEU A 156 3.40 0.27 -2.70
CA LEU A 156 3.16 -0.54 -1.52
C LEU A 156 3.76 0.10 -0.26
N LEU A 157 2.97 0.13 0.80
CA LEU A 157 3.44 0.53 2.13
C LEU A 157 4.23 -0.59 2.81
N GLY A 158 3.95 -1.84 2.45
CA GLY A 158 4.46 -3.03 3.13
C GLY A 158 3.58 -3.49 4.30
N THR A 159 2.54 -2.73 4.61
CA THR A 159 1.49 -3.01 5.60
C THR A 159 0.17 -2.44 5.09
N ASN A 160 -0.95 -2.85 5.68
CA ASN A 160 -2.29 -2.45 5.27
C ASN A 160 -2.51 -2.71 3.77
N MET A 161 -2.22 -3.93 3.35
CA MET A 161 -2.31 -4.38 1.97
C MET A 161 -2.80 -5.82 1.90
N ALA A 162 -3.58 -6.14 0.87
CA ALA A 162 -4.02 -7.49 0.56
C ALA A 162 -3.28 -8.02 -0.67
N ILE A 163 -2.88 -9.28 -0.62
CA ILE A 163 -2.13 -9.94 -1.70
C ILE A 163 -2.66 -11.36 -1.89
N ASP A 164 -2.70 -11.83 -3.13
CA ASP A 164 -2.99 -13.21 -3.49
C ASP A 164 -2.03 -14.18 -2.76
N LEU A 165 -2.58 -15.15 -2.04
CA LEU A 165 -1.80 -16.08 -1.21
C LEU A 165 -0.92 -16.98 -2.07
N LYS A 166 -1.44 -17.52 -3.18
CA LYS A 166 -0.70 -18.44 -4.06
C LYS A 166 0.50 -17.76 -4.67
N TRP A 167 0.30 -16.52 -5.15
CA TRP A 167 1.41 -15.73 -5.66
C TRP A 167 2.46 -15.44 -4.58
N LEU A 168 2.00 -15.09 -3.38
CA LEU A 168 2.87 -14.72 -2.26
C LEU A 168 3.74 -15.88 -1.81
N GLN A 169 3.17 -17.07 -1.59
CA GLN A 169 3.90 -18.28 -1.20
C GLN A 169 4.93 -18.68 -2.27
N LYS A 170 4.56 -18.60 -3.55
CA LYS A 170 5.47 -18.91 -4.67
C LYS A 170 6.66 -17.95 -4.75
N ASN A 171 6.44 -16.68 -4.43
CA ASN A 171 7.44 -15.62 -4.67
C ASN A 171 8.22 -15.21 -3.43
N MET A 172 7.70 -15.39 -2.23
CA MET A 172 8.38 -15.04 -0.99
C MET A 172 9.35 -16.14 -0.58
N LYS A 173 10.65 -15.87 -0.65
CA LYS A 173 11.71 -16.84 -0.30
C LYS A 173 12.26 -16.64 1.12
N SER A 174 11.98 -15.51 1.74
CA SER A 174 12.38 -15.16 3.11
C SER A 174 11.66 -13.90 3.57
N SER A 175 11.64 -13.62 4.86
CA SER A 175 11.07 -12.39 5.44
C SER A 175 11.74 -11.10 4.92
N LYS A 176 12.93 -11.20 4.32
CA LYS A 176 13.65 -10.07 3.70
C LYS A 176 13.33 -9.87 2.22
N THR A 177 12.48 -10.70 1.62
CA THR A 177 12.11 -10.60 0.21
C THR A 177 11.47 -9.25 -0.09
N ASN A 178 11.95 -8.56 -1.11
CA ASN A 178 11.30 -7.33 -1.58
C ASN A 178 10.14 -7.69 -2.51
N ILE A 179 8.94 -7.73 -1.94
CA ILE A 179 7.70 -8.10 -2.64
C ILE A 179 7.38 -7.09 -3.75
N GLU A 180 7.46 -5.78 -3.47
CA GLU A 180 7.17 -4.73 -4.44
C GLU A 180 8.03 -4.85 -5.71
N ARG A 181 9.34 -5.10 -5.55
CA ARG A 181 10.24 -5.30 -6.68
C ARG A 181 9.88 -6.55 -7.52
N LYS A 182 9.39 -7.62 -6.86
CA LYS A 182 8.97 -8.83 -7.58
C LYS A 182 7.68 -8.63 -8.35
N LEU A 183 6.71 -7.96 -7.76
CA LEU A 183 5.48 -7.57 -8.43
C LEU A 183 5.78 -6.75 -9.68
N PHE A 184 6.66 -5.78 -9.52
CA PHE A 184 7.07 -4.90 -10.61
C PHE A 184 7.73 -5.66 -11.76
N ARG A 185 8.68 -6.58 -11.46
CA ARG A 185 9.35 -7.41 -12.48
C ARG A 185 8.40 -8.35 -13.21
N GLN A 186 7.28 -8.70 -12.61
CA GLN A 186 6.26 -9.58 -13.19
C GLN A 186 5.12 -8.79 -13.83
N ASN A 187 5.22 -7.47 -13.90
CA ASN A 187 4.18 -6.57 -14.41
C ASN A 187 2.81 -6.76 -13.71
N ILE A 188 2.84 -7.06 -12.41
CA ILE A 188 1.61 -7.19 -11.62
C ILE A 188 1.18 -5.81 -11.15
N TYR A 189 -0.03 -5.44 -11.53
CA TYR A 189 -0.63 -4.17 -11.15
C TYR A 189 -1.00 -4.16 -9.65
N ILE A 190 -0.65 -3.07 -8.99
CA ILE A 190 -1.00 -2.82 -7.60
C ILE A 190 -2.08 -1.76 -7.59
N ASP A 191 -3.28 -2.12 -7.17
CA ASP A 191 -4.38 -1.17 -7.04
C ASP A 191 -4.41 -0.50 -5.68
N TYR A 192 -5.14 0.60 -5.59
CA TYR A 192 -5.35 1.36 -4.38
C TYR A 192 -6.84 1.58 -4.16
N LEU A 193 -7.35 1.13 -3.02
CA LEU A 193 -8.75 1.32 -2.64
C LEU A 193 -8.86 2.45 -1.60
N PRO A 194 -9.25 3.67 -2.01
CA PRO A 194 -9.38 4.80 -1.09
C PRO A 194 -10.51 4.63 -0.08
N ASP A 195 -11.54 3.87 -0.46
CA ASP A 195 -12.73 3.62 0.38
C ASP A 195 -12.54 2.48 1.39
N VAL A 196 -11.40 1.80 1.35
CA VAL A 196 -11.04 0.73 2.28
C VAL A 196 -10.01 1.25 3.26
N ILE A 197 -10.49 1.69 4.42
CA ILE A 197 -9.68 2.47 5.36
C ILE A 197 -9.23 1.61 6.53
N VAL A 198 -7.94 1.70 6.84
CA VAL A 198 -7.34 1.20 8.08
C VAL A 198 -6.92 2.40 8.91
N TYR A 199 -7.54 2.56 10.05
CA TYR A 199 -7.19 3.60 11.02
C TYR A 199 -6.02 3.12 11.86
N CYS A 200 -5.01 3.96 12.03
CA CYS A 200 -3.81 3.62 12.78
C CYS A 200 -3.49 4.68 13.82
N GLN A 201 -3.07 4.26 15.01
CA GLN A 201 -2.62 5.18 16.07
C GLN A 201 -1.39 5.98 15.65
N SER A 202 -0.48 5.36 14.93
CA SER A 202 0.72 6.04 14.41
C SER A 202 1.02 5.59 12.98
N ALA A 203 1.74 6.43 12.25
CA ALA A 203 2.20 6.06 10.91
C ALA A 203 3.04 4.78 10.99
N PRO A 204 2.79 3.80 10.11
CA PRO A 204 3.54 2.55 10.09
C PRO A 204 5.04 2.78 10.04
N ALA A 205 5.79 2.09 10.89
CA ALA A 205 7.23 2.24 10.95
C ALA A 205 7.87 1.66 9.69
N CYS A 206 8.52 2.50 8.90
CA CYS A 206 9.39 2.03 7.83
C CYS A 206 10.74 1.61 8.43
N PRO A 207 11.25 0.40 8.20
CA PRO A 207 12.58 0.00 8.65
C PRO A 207 13.64 0.99 8.15
N TYR A 208 14.52 1.42 9.04
CA TYR A 208 15.48 2.51 8.84
C TYR A 208 16.33 2.41 7.54
N ARG A 209 16.76 1.23 7.16
CA ARG A 209 17.58 1.01 5.94
C ARG A 209 16.83 1.24 4.61
N LYS A 210 15.49 1.17 4.63
CA LYS A 210 14.66 1.41 3.43
C LYS A 210 14.24 2.87 3.29
N ARG A 211 14.51 3.72 4.30
CA ARG A 211 14.01 5.09 4.38
C ARG A 211 14.57 6.00 3.27
N ILE A 212 15.87 5.93 2.99
CA ILE A 212 16.52 6.79 1.97
C ILE A 212 16.17 6.29 0.56
N ARG A 213 16.21 4.98 0.32
CA ARG A 213 15.82 4.40 -0.97
C ARG A 213 14.34 4.57 -1.30
N LYS A 214 13.45 4.50 -0.28
CA LYS A 214 12.02 4.73 -0.52
C LYS A 214 11.69 6.21 -0.78
N THR A 215 12.39 7.15 -0.21
CA THR A 215 12.10 8.58 -0.45
C THR A 215 12.38 8.98 -1.90
N THR A 216 13.42 8.45 -2.51
CA THR A 216 13.74 8.68 -3.93
C THR A 216 12.81 7.91 -4.89
N SER A 217 12.36 6.71 -4.53
CA SER A 217 11.42 5.94 -5.38
C SER A 217 9.98 6.45 -5.34
N TYR A 218 9.61 7.29 -4.37
CA TYR A 218 8.27 7.90 -4.30
C TYR A 218 8.10 9.15 -5.18
N LEU A 219 9.19 9.79 -5.55
CA LEU A 219 9.18 11.00 -6.37
C LEU A 219 9.41 10.72 -7.86
N LEU A 220 10.01 9.57 -8.17
CA LEU A 220 10.24 9.14 -9.54
C LEU A 220 9.57 7.77 -9.74
N PRO A 221 8.51 7.68 -10.54
CA PRO A 221 8.01 6.38 -10.97
C PRO A 221 9.17 5.66 -11.66
N SER A 222 9.32 4.40 -11.34
CA SER A 222 10.19 3.35 -11.86
C SER A 222 10.88 3.46 -13.25
N ILE A 223 10.92 4.63 -13.83
CA ILE A 223 11.60 4.93 -15.12
C ILE A 223 13.11 4.69 -15.04
N PHE A 224 13.70 4.67 -13.83
CA PHE A 224 15.15 4.51 -13.64
C PHE A 224 15.60 3.16 -13.08
N GLU A 225 14.73 2.17 -12.90
CA GLU A 225 15.16 0.81 -12.54
C GLU A 225 15.20 -0.17 -13.74
N GLY A 226 15.32 0.37 -14.96
CA GLY A 226 15.70 -0.40 -16.13
C GLY A 226 17.22 -0.63 -16.14
N ASN A 227 17.63 -1.87 -15.89
CA ASN A 227 18.95 -2.44 -16.21
C ASN A 227 20.19 -1.77 -15.62
N TRP A 228 20.65 -2.30 -14.49
CA TRP A 228 22.10 -2.60 -14.25
C TRP A 228 22.17 -3.82 -13.34
#